data_35e31197f700262e38db84c7dcc35071
#
_entry.id   35e31197f700262e38db84c7dcc35071
#
_cell.length_a   1.000
_cell.length_b   1.000
_cell.length_c   1.000
_cell.angle_alpha   90.00
_cell.angle_beta   90.00
_cell.angle_gamma   90.00
#
_symmetry.space_group_name_H-M   'P 1'
#
loop_
_entity.id
_entity.type
_entity.pdbx_description
1 polymer ?
#
loop_
_entity_poly.entity_id
_entity_poly.type
_entity_poly.pdbx_seq_one_letter_code
_entity_poly.pdbx_strand_id
1 'polypeptide(L)'
;MSRATLDKDPREVASMFDSVARRYDLTNTVLSLGQDRYWRRATRSALQIGTGDCVLDVAAGTAVSTVELNTSGAWCVAADFSVGMLAAGRSRHVPKVAGDATALPFGDGVFDAVTISFGLRNVVDQVAGLREMARVTKPGGRLVVCEFSAPTIPLFATVYKEYLMQALPRVARAVSSNPEAYVYLAESIRAWPDQAALAHRIAQAGWSAVRWRNLTGGIVALHAARKPLR
;
A
#
# COMPACT_ATOMS: atom_id res chain seq x y z
N MET A 1 -21.59 11.93 -3.46
CA MET A 1 -20.21 11.83 -2.96
C MET A 1 -19.30 11.80 -4.17
N SER A 2 -18.30 12.67 -4.25
CA SER A 2 -17.40 12.72 -5.40
C SER A 2 -16.44 11.53 -5.39
N ARG A 3 -16.20 10.97 -6.54
CA ARG A 3 -15.16 9.96 -6.80
C ARG A 3 -13.87 10.70 -7.07
N ALA A 4 -12.73 10.21 -6.56
CA ALA A 4 -11.40 10.67 -6.98
C ALA A 4 -11.18 10.34 -8.47
N THR A 5 -10.47 11.21 -9.18
CA THR A 5 -10.05 10.99 -10.57
C THR A 5 -8.68 10.32 -10.64
N LEU A 6 -8.27 9.87 -11.83
CA LEU A 6 -6.92 9.32 -12.04
C LEU A 6 -5.82 10.38 -11.98
N ASP A 7 -6.18 11.68 -11.90
CA ASP A 7 -5.24 12.78 -11.61
C ASP A 7 -4.76 12.76 -10.16
N LYS A 8 -5.47 12.01 -9.29
CA LYS A 8 -5.10 11.71 -7.91
C LYS A 8 -4.93 12.95 -7.05
N ASP A 9 -5.83 13.95 -7.19
CA ASP A 9 -5.83 15.08 -6.26
C ASP A 9 -5.83 14.56 -4.81
N PRO A 10 -4.84 14.93 -3.98
CA PRO A 10 -4.71 14.37 -2.64
C PRO A 10 -5.93 14.58 -1.76
N ARG A 11 -6.63 15.71 -1.93
CA ARG A 11 -7.84 16.03 -1.14
C ARG A 11 -9.03 15.16 -1.55
N GLU A 12 -9.19 14.92 -2.86
CA GLU A 12 -10.26 14.05 -3.37
C GLU A 12 -10.00 12.60 -2.92
N VAL A 13 -8.75 12.14 -3.03
CA VAL A 13 -8.33 10.80 -2.59
C VAL A 13 -8.56 10.62 -1.09
N ALA A 14 -8.14 11.57 -0.25
CA ALA A 14 -8.38 11.53 1.19
C ALA A 14 -9.89 11.48 1.52
N SER A 15 -10.68 12.39 0.95
CA SER A 15 -12.14 12.46 1.15
C SER A 15 -12.84 11.16 0.73
N MET A 16 -12.40 10.56 -0.37
CA MET A 16 -12.92 9.27 -0.83
C MET A 16 -12.63 8.16 0.20
N PHE A 17 -11.39 8.05 0.69
CA PHE A 17 -11.00 7.06 1.70
C PHE A 17 -11.69 7.31 3.04
N ASP A 18 -11.84 8.56 3.48
CA ASP A 18 -12.61 8.92 4.69
C ASP A 18 -14.05 8.38 4.62
N SER A 19 -14.67 8.45 3.45
CA SER A 19 -16.07 8.00 3.24
C SER A 19 -16.27 6.49 3.40
N VAL A 20 -15.23 5.69 3.18
CA VAL A 20 -15.27 4.20 3.28
C VAL A 20 -14.61 3.67 4.55
N ALA A 21 -13.95 4.50 5.34
CA ALA A 21 -13.05 4.11 6.44
C ALA A 21 -13.68 3.12 7.44
N ARG A 22 -14.96 3.29 7.80
CA ARG A 22 -15.65 2.44 8.80
C ARG A 22 -15.80 0.97 8.40
N ARG A 23 -15.95 0.69 7.10
CA ARG A 23 -16.14 -0.66 6.56
C ARG A 23 -14.97 -1.12 5.70
N TYR A 24 -13.92 -0.30 5.62
CA TYR A 24 -12.80 -0.49 4.71
C TYR A 24 -12.17 -1.89 4.83
N ASP A 25 -11.79 -2.28 6.04
CA ASP A 25 -11.11 -3.56 6.27
C ASP A 25 -12.01 -4.75 5.93
N LEU A 26 -13.28 -4.72 6.35
CA LEU A 26 -14.24 -5.77 6.04
C LEU A 26 -14.46 -5.88 4.53
N THR A 27 -14.68 -4.75 3.86
CA THR A 27 -14.92 -4.74 2.42
C THR A 27 -13.72 -5.27 1.66
N ASN A 28 -12.49 -4.88 2.03
CA ASN A 28 -11.27 -5.38 1.39
C ASN A 28 -11.08 -6.88 1.64
N THR A 29 -11.38 -7.39 2.84
CA THR A 29 -11.32 -8.82 3.12
C THR A 29 -12.32 -9.60 2.26
N VAL A 30 -13.55 -9.11 2.10
CA VAL A 30 -14.56 -9.76 1.24
C VAL A 30 -14.11 -9.71 -0.22
N LEU A 31 -13.71 -8.55 -0.74
CA LEU A 31 -13.30 -8.38 -2.14
C LEU A 31 -12.02 -9.13 -2.49
N SER A 32 -11.10 -9.31 -1.54
CA SER A 32 -9.89 -10.11 -1.74
C SER A 32 -10.09 -11.60 -1.46
N LEU A 33 -11.31 -12.02 -1.11
CA LEU A 33 -11.61 -13.40 -0.65
C LEU A 33 -10.68 -13.85 0.49
N GLY A 34 -10.34 -12.89 1.41
CA GLY A 34 -9.46 -13.12 2.54
C GLY A 34 -7.95 -13.17 2.22
N GLN A 35 -7.56 -12.97 0.96
CA GLN A 35 -6.16 -12.97 0.52
C GLN A 35 -5.36 -11.82 1.13
N ASP A 36 -6.00 -10.73 1.52
CA ASP A 36 -5.40 -9.58 2.18
C ASP A 36 -4.58 -9.97 3.43
N ARG A 37 -5.02 -11.00 4.18
CA ARG A 37 -4.29 -11.53 5.35
C ARG A 37 -3.00 -12.22 4.94
N TYR A 38 -3.03 -12.99 3.85
CA TYR A 38 -1.84 -13.63 3.30
C TYR A 38 -0.85 -12.59 2.79
N TRP A 39 -1.30 -11.57 2.07
CA TRP A 39 -0.44 -10.51 1.55
C TRP A 39 0.24 -9.71 2.67
N ARG A 40 -0.47 -9.40 3.77
CA ARG A 40 0.12 -8.73 4.95
C ARG A 40 1.22 -9.56 5.60
N ARG A 41 0.98 -10.87 5.81
CA ARG A 41 2.01 -11.79 6.34
C ARG A 41 3.21 -11.89 5.41
N ALA A 42 2.98 -11.95 4.10
CA ALA A 42 4.03 -12.00 3.10
C ALA A 42 4.87 -10.70 3.09
N THR A 43 4.23 -9.52 3.27
CA THR A 43 4.91 -8.23 3.42
C THR A 43 5.79 -8.21 4.67
N ARG A 44 5.25 -8.60 5.82
CA ARG A 44 6.03 -8.72 7.06
C ARG A 44 7.25 -9.64 6.90
N SER A 45 7.05 -10.82 6.33
CA SER A 45 8.12 -11.77 6.07
C SER A 45 9.19 -11.21 5.12
N ALA A 46 8.79 -10.47 4.08
CA ALA A 46 9.71 -9.87 3.12
C ALA A 46 10.54 -8.73 3.71
N LEU A 47 9.99 -8.00 4.69
CA LEU A 47 10.70 -6.95 5.41
C LEU A 47 11.80 -7.48 6.32
N GLN A 48 11.73 -8.74 6.76
CA GLN A 48 12.73 -9.36 7.65
C GLN A 48 13.00 -8.51 8.90
N ILE A 49 11.94 -8.00 9.53
CA ILE A 49 11.98 -7.13 10.70
C ILE A 49 11.84 -7.93 12.00
N GLY A 50 12.36 -7.40 13.07
CA GLY A 50 12.31 -8.01 14.41
C GLY A 50 12.52 -7.02 15.54
N THR A 51 12.74 -7.53 16.75
CA THR A 51 12.99 -6.71 17.93
C THR A 51 14.18 -5.79 17.70
N GLY A 52 14.00 -4.49 18.03
CA GLY A 52 15.00 -3.45 17.84
C GLY A 52 14.88 -2.69 16.50
N ASP A 53 14.13 -3.20 15.52
CA ASP A 53 13.85 -2.45 14.30
C ASP A 53 12.77 -1.38 14.55
N CYS A 54 12.96 -0.21 13.94
CA CYS A 54 11.97 0.86 13.82
C CYS A 54 11.42 0.85 12.39
N VAL A 55 10.11 0.70 12.22
CA VAL A 55 9.46 0.47 10.93
C VAL A 55 8.39 1.52 10.66
N LEU A 56 8.39 2.08 9.45
CA LEU A 56 7.33 2.96 8.97
C LEU A 56 6.43 2.23 7.98
N ASP A 57 5.13 2.24 8.25
CA ASP A 57 4.08 1.78 7.33
C ASP A 57 3.42 3.02 6.71
N VAL A 58 3.68 3.27 5.44
CA VAL A 58 3.18 4.44 4.69
C VAL A 58 1.87 4.09 3.99
N ALA A 59 0.94 5.03 3.95
CA ALA A 59 -0.44 4.81 3.52
C ALA A 59 -1.09 3.65 4.28
N ALA A 60 -0.91 3.65 5.60
CA ALA A 60 -1.29 2.58 6.51
C ALA A 60 -2.81 2.43 6.69
N GLY A 61 -3.59 3.43 6.25
CA GLY A 61 -5.03 3.45 6.35
C GLY A 61 -5.50 3.31 7.81
N THR A 62 -6.26 2.26 8.08
CA THR A 62 -6.73 1.93 9.43
C THR A 62 -5.63 1.29 10.31
N ALA A 63 -4.40 1.19 9.84
CA ALA A 63 -3.25 0.56 10.52
C ALA A 63 -3.38 -0.97 10.75
N VAL A 64 -4.23 -1.66 9.98
CA VAL A 64 -4.35 -3.12 10.09
C VAL A 64 -3.06 -3.84 9.67
N SER A 65 -2.34 -3.33 8.68
CA SER A 65 -1.03 -3.84 8.26
C SER A 65 0.04 -3.54 9.28
N THR A 66 0.02 -2.34 9.88
CA THR A 66 0.96 -1.94 10.93
C THR A 66 0.87 -2.86 12.15
N VAL A 67 -0.36 -3.26 12.55
CA VAL A 67 -0.55 -4.25 13.63
C VAL A 67 0.07 -5.60 13.26
N GLU A 68 -0.10 -6.06 12.02
CA GLU A 68 0.55 -7.30 11.55
C GLU A 68 2.07 -7.19 11.58
N LEU A 69 2.64 -6.05 11.19
CA LEU A 69 4.09 -5.79 11.27
C LEU A 69 4.59 -5.84 12.72
N ASN A 70 3.83 -5.26 13.62
CA ASN A 70 4.17 -5.19 15.06
C ASN A 70 4.28 -6.58 15.72
N THR A 71 3.64 -7.61 15.15
CA THR A 71 3.76 -9.00 15.65
C THR A 71 5.16 -9.58 15.49
N SER A 72 6.05 -8.93 14.73
CA SER A 72 7.48 -9.31 14.62
C SER A 72 8.33 -8.92 15.83
N GLY A 73 7.80 -8.09 16.74
CA GLY A 73 8.54 -7.46 17.83
C GLY A 73 9.21 -6.13 17.44
N ALA A 74 9.09 -5.69 16.19
CA ALA A 74 9.57 -4.38 15.76
C ALA A 74 8.65 -3.26 16.29
N TRP A 75 9.19 -2.06 16.47
CA TRP A 75 8.39 -0.87 16.75
C TRP A 75 7.89 -0.25 15.45
N CYS A 76 6.57 -0.27 15.24
CA CYS A 76 5.97 0.12 13.97
C CYS A 76 5.12 1.38 14.11
N VAL A 77 5.27 2.32 13.18
CA VAL A 77 4.51 3.57 13.08
C VAL A 77 3.66 3.54 11.81
N ALA A 78 2.38 3.86 11.94
CA ALA A 78 1.45 4.04 10.82
C ALA A 78 1.47 5.51 10.39
N ALA A 79 1.70 5.78 9.10
CA ALA A 79 1.54 7.10 8.51
C ALA A 79 0.49 7.05 7.39
N ASP A 80 -0.45 7.98 7.38
CA ASP A 80 -1.45 8.08 6.32
C ASP A 80 -1.86 9.53 6.08
N PHE A 81 -2.20 9.85 4.84
CA PHE A 81 -2.71 11.17 4.48
C PHE A 81 -4.16 11.40 4.97
N SER A 82 -4.97 10.34 5.03
CA SER A 82 -6.36 10.38 5.47
C SER A 82 -6.46 10.30 6.99
N VAL A 83 -6.81 11.41 7.62
CA VAL A 83 -7.05 11.47 9.07
C VAL A 83 -8.27 10.60 9.45
N GLY A 84 -9.29 10.50 8.60
CA GLY A 84 -10.46 9.66 8.81
C GLY A 84 -10.11 8.17 8.86
N MET A 85 -9.18 7.72 8.01
CA MET A 85 -8.67 6.35 8.03
C MET A 85 -7.92 6.05 9.33
N LEU A 86 -7.01 6.93 9.76
CA LEU A 86 -6.30 6.79 11.03
C LEU A 86 -7.27 6.77 12.22
N ALA A 87 -8.28 7.63 12.21
CA ALA A 87 -9.31 7.68 13.25
C ALA A 87 -10.17 6.41 13.29
N ALA A 88 -10.50 5.82 12.13
CA ALA A 88 -11.20 4.53 12.06
C ALA A 88 -10.38 3.39 12.69
N GLY A 89 -9.05 3.48 12.60
CA GLY A 89 -8.12 2.55 13.23
C GLY A 89 -7.75 2.86 14.68
N ARG A 90 -8.45 3.76 15.37
CA ARG A 90 -8.08 4.23 16.73
C ARG A 90 -7.97 3.15 17.80
N SER A 91 -8.71 2.05 17.65
CA SER A 91 -8.65 0.90 18.56
C SER A 91 -7.39 0.05 18.42
N ARG A 92 -6.60 0.26 17.36
CA ARG A 92 -5.33 -0.42 17.13
C ARG A 92 -4.23 0.33 17.87
N HIS A 93 -3.57 -0.34 18.80
CA HIS A 93 -2.56 0.23 19.69
C HIS A 93 -1.20 0.32 19.00
N VAL A 94 -1.11 1.15 17.96
CA VAL A 94 0.14 1.52 17.27
C VAL A 94 0.19 3.04 17.11
N PRO A 95 1.38 3.67 17.15
CA PRO A 95 1.54 5.08 16.86
C PRO A 95 1.01 5.43 15.46
N LYS A 96 0.30 6.55 15.35
CA LYS A 96 -0.30 7.02 14.09
C LYS A 96 0.07 8.47 13.85
N VAL A 97 0.49 8.77 12.63
CA VAL A 97 0.90 10.11 12.20
C VAL A 97 0.19 10.47 10.90
N ALA A 98 -0.42 11.64 10.84
CA ALA A 98 -0.93 12.18 9.58
C ALA A 98 0.23 12.73 8.77
N GLY A 99 0.35 12.33 7.50
CA GLY A 99 1.44 12.79 6.63
C GLY A 99 1.26 12.38 5.18
N ASP A 100 1.80 13.23 4.31
CA ASP A 100 1.88 12.97 2.87
C ASP A 100 3.09 12.06 2.58
N ALA A 101 2.89 11.03 1.76
CA ALA A 101 3.97 10.13 1.35
C ALA A 101 5.10 10.84 0.59
N THR A 102 4.82 12.01 0.01
CA THR A 102 5.82 12.85 -0.70
C THR A 102 6.52 13.87 0.20
N ALA A 103 6.06 14.01 1.46
CA ALA A 103 6.61 14.93 2.47
C ALA A 103 6.38 14.37 3.87
N LEU A 104 7.06 13.27 4.21
CA LEU A 104 6.88 12.56 5.47
C LEU A 104 7.40 13.39 6.65
N PRO A 105 6.64 13.53 7.76
CA PRO A 105 7.01 14.37 8.91
C PRO A 105 8.03 13.69 9.82
N PHE A 106 9.08 13.14 9.25
CA PHE A 106 10.16 12.46 9.96
C PHE A 106 11.53 12.97 9.47
N GLY A 107 12.53 12.92 10.34
CA GLY A 107 13.92 13.22 9.99
C GLY A 107 14.53 12.18 9.03
N ASP A 108 15.72 12.50 8.52
CA ASP A 108 16.48 11.61 7.66
C ASP A 108 16.99 10.39 8.42
N GLY A 109 16.91 9.21 7.82
CA GLY A 109 17.54 8.01 8.37
C GLY A 109 16.99 7.55 9.72
N VAL A 110 15.71 7.69 9.97
CA VAL A 110 15.06 7.29 11.24
C VAL A 110 14.73 5.79 11.26
N PHE A 111 14.26 5.23 10.14
CA PHE A 111 13.67 3.90 10.11
C PHE A 111 14.64 2.84 9.55
N ASP A 112 14.62 1.65 10.16
CA ASP A 112 15.36 0.47 9.68
C ASP A 112 14.67 -0.18 8.48
N ALA A 113 13.35 -0.02 8.38
CA ALA A 113 12.56 -0.48 7.26
C ALA A 113 11.35 0.43 7.01
N VAL A 114 10.95 0.54 5.74
CA VAL A 114 9.74 1.24 5.31
C VAL A 114 8.93 0.33 4.41
N THR A 115 7.62 0.37 4.53
CA THR A 115 6.70 -0.35 3.64
C THR A 115 5.54 0.54 3.20
N ILE A 116 5.00 0.22 2.04
CA ILE A 116 3.74 0.77 1.54
C ILE A 116 2.93 -0.36 0.92
N SER A 117 1.69 -0.55 1.40
CA SER A 117 0.82 -1.63 0.95
C SER A 117 -0.47 -1.06 0.37
N PHE A 118 -0.71 -1.31 -0.93
CA PHE A 118 -1.91 -0.88 -1.68
C PHE A 118 -2.17 0.63 -1.65
N GLY A 119 -1.12 1.43 -1.38
CA GLY A 119 -1.18 2.88 -1.29
C GLY A 119 -0.45 3.61 -2.40
N LEU A 120 0.65 3.03 -2.94
CA LEU A 120 1.55 3.73 -3.85
C LEU A 120 0.86 4.17 -5.15
N ARG A 121 -0.11 3.39 -5.65
CA ARG A 121 -0.89 3.75 -6.85
C ARG A 121 -1.71 5.03 -6.67
N ASN A 122 -2.00 5.45 -5.43
CA ASN A 122 -2.78 6.65 -5.10
C ASN A 122 -1.88 7.88 -4.89
N VAL A 123 -0.57 7.71 -4.81
CA VAL A 123 0.38 8.81 -4.70
C VAL A 123 0.51 9.50 -6.06
N VAL A 124 0.41 10.84 -6.09
CA VAL A 124 0.46 11.64 -7.32
C VAL A 124 1.80 11.45 -8.03
N ASP A 125 2.90 11.69 -7.33
CA ASP A 125 4.26 11.41 -7.79
C ASP A 125 4.84 10.23 -7.00
N GLN A 126 4.77 9.04 -7.60
CA GLN A 126 5.26 7.82 -6.97
C GLN A 126 6.77 7.82 -6.76
N VAL A 127 7.52 8.44 -7.68
CA VAL A 127 8.98 8.52 -7.58
C VAL A 127 9.37 9.47 -6.45
N ALA A 128 8.68 10.60 -6.30
CA ALA A 128 8.87 11.51 -5.16
C ALA A 128 8.56 10.81 -3.83
N GLY A 129 7.42 10.11 -3.74
CA GLY A 129 7.07 9.32 -2.55
C GLY A 129 8.11 8.25 -2.21
N LEU A 130 8.60 7.52 -3.22
CA LEU A 130 9.66 6.51 -3.02
C LEU A 130 11.00 7.15 -2.60
N ARG A 131 11.34 8.35 -3.10
CA ARG A 131 12.52 9.11 -2.64
C ARG A 131 12.38 9.56 -1.20
N GLU A 132 11.19 10.01 -0.84
CA GLU A 132 10.89 10.44 0.53
C GLU A 132 10.96 9.27 1.52
N MET A 133 10.45 8.09 1.13
CA MET A 133 10.66 6.85 1.87
C MET A 133 12.16 6.51 1.99
N ALA A 134 12.96 6.73 0.93
CA ALA A 134 14.41 6.53 1.00
C ALA A 134 15.07 7.53 1.95
N ARG A 135 14.65 8.80 1.95
CA ARG A 135 15.18 9.83 2.86
C ARG A 135 15.04 9.43 4.31
N VAL A 136 13.84 9.02 4.73
CA VAL A 136 13.55 8.67 6.13
C VAL A 136 14.11 7.30 6.55
N THR A 137 14.56 6.48 5.60
CA THR A 137 15.15 5.17 5.86
C THR A 137 16.67 5.30 6.12
N LYS A 138 17.20 4.55 7.09
CA LYS A 138 18.65 4.46 7.35
C LYS A 138 19.42 3.91 6.15
N PRO A 139 20.69 4.29 5.93
CA PRO A 139 21.56 3.57 4.98
C PRO A 139 21.54 2.06 5.23
N GLY A 140 21.45 1.25 4.17
CA GLY A 140 21.27 -0.22 4.28
C GLY A 140 19.87 -0.68 4.66
N GLY A 141 18.97 0.22 5.03
CA GLY A 141 17.61 -0.10 5.42
C GLY A 141 16.77 -0.69 4.27
N ARG A 142 15.61 -1.18 4.59
CA ARG A 142 14.78 -2.04 3.71
C ARG A 142 13.52 -1.32 3.26
N LEU A 143 13.14 -1.55 2.00
CA LEU A 143 11.83 -1.17 1.45
C LEU A 143 11.08 -2.44 1.04
N VAL A 144 9.79 -2.52 1.34
CA VAL A 144 8.87 -3.44 0.69
C VAL A 144 7.64 -2.67 0.21
N VAL A 145 7.36 -2.79 -1.08
CA VAL A 145 6.12 -2.33 -1.71
C VAL A 145 5.25 -3.53 -2.01
N CYS A 146 4.05 -3.58 -1.41
CA CYS A 146 3.01 -4.56 -1.72
C CYS A 146 1.92 -3.87 -2.54
N GLU A 147 1.78 -4.21 -3.81
CA GLU A 147 0.81 -3.52 -4.67
C GLU A 147 0.21 -4.47 -5.71
N PHE A 148 -0.96 -4.09 -6.23
CA PHE A 148 -1.54 -4.78 -7.38
C PHE A 148 -0.55 -4.81 -8.54
N SER A 149 -0.70 -5.80 -9.41
CA SER A 149 0.18 -5.97 -10.54
C SER A 149 -0.50 -6.75 -11.66
N ALA A 150 0.24 -7.06 -12.71
CA ALA A 150 -0.27 -7.80 -13.86
C ALA A 150 -0.17 -9.31 -13.61
N PRO A 151 -1.27 -10.08 -13.68
CA PRO A 151 -1.23 -11.53 -13.64
C PRO A 151 -0.33 -12.10 -14.72
N THR A 152 0.47 -13.11 -14.38
CA THR A 152 1.50 -13.66 -15.28
C THR A 152 0.97 -14.81 -16.16
N ILE A 153 -0.21 -15.34 -15.87
CA ILE A 153 -0.86 -16.41 -16.66
C ILE A 153 -1.94 -15.77 -17.52
N PRO A 154 -1.88 -15.84 -18.88
CA PRO A 154 -2.80 -15.13 -19.78
C PRO A 154 -4.29 -15.43 -19.53
N LEU A 155 -4.65 -16.69 -19.38
CA LEU A 155 -6.04 -17.09 -19.10
C LEU A 155 -6.54 -16.50 -17.77
N PHE A 156 -5.71 -16.54 -16.75
CA PHE A 156 -6.02 -15.94 -15.45
C PHE A 156 -6.11 -14.42 -15.50
N ALA A 157 -5.29 -13.77 -16.32
CA ALA A 157 -5.35 -12.33 -16.55
C ALA A 157 -6.69 -11.90 -17.14
N THR A 158 -7.24 -12.66 -18.07
CA THR A 158 -8.57 -12.41 -18.66
C THR A 158 -9.67 -12.51 -17.63
N VAL A 159 -9.72 -13.61 -16.85
CA VAL A 159 -10.70 -13.81 -15.79
C VAL A 159 -10.60 -12.74 -14.71
N TYR A 160 -9.38 -12.37 -14.31
CA TYR A 160 -9.17 -11.31 -13.31
C TYR A 160 -9.62 -9.94 -13.80
N LYS A 161 -9.37 -9.62 -15.09
CA LYS A 161 -9.84 -8.37 -15.71
C LYS A 161 -11.37 -8.28 -15.72
N GLU A 162 -12.05 -9.38 -16.06
CA GLU A 162 -13.51 -9.44 -16.00
C GLU A 162 -14.03 -9.29 -14.56
N TYR A 163 -13.38 -9.94 -13.60
CA TYR A 163 -13.70 -9.77 -12.18
C TYR A 163 -13.60 -8.31 -11.76
N LEU A 164 -12.50 -7.63 -12.07
CA LEU A 164 -12.30 -6.22 -11.73
C LEU A 164 -13.34 -5.29 -12.34
N MET A 165 -13.70 -5.55 -13.60
CA MET A 165 -14.58 -4.63 -14.35
C MET A 165 -16.07 -4.89 -14.11
N GLN A 166 -16.46 -6.13 -13.82
CA GLN A 166 -17.86 -6.52 -13.73
C GLN A 166 -18.30 -6.96 -12.34
N ALA A 167 -17.56 -7.86 -11.69
CA ALA A 167 -17.96 -8.42 -10.41
C ALA A 167 -17.67 -7.49 -9.23
N LEU A 168 -16.46 -6.91 -9.19
CA LEU A 168 -16.02 -6.07 -8.08
C LEU A 168 -16.95 -4.86 -7.85
N PRO A 169 -17.37 -4.07 -8.86
CA PRO A 169 -18.32 -2.98 -8.64
C PRO A 169 -19.70 -3.44 -8.16
N ARG A 170 -20.16 -4.64 -8.60
CA ARG A 170 -21.46 -5.19 -8.15
C ARG A 170 -21.40 -5.62 -6.68
N VAL A 171 -20.34 -6.32 -6.29
CA VAL A 171 -20.13 -6.75 -4.89
C VAL A 171 -19.93 -5.50 -4.00
N ALA A 172 -19.16 -4.52 -4.46
CA ALA A 172 -18.93 -3.30 -3.71
C ALA A 172 -20.23 -2.52 -3.42
N ARG A 173 -21.20 -2.50 -4.34
CA ARG A 173 -22.54 -1.90 -4.10
C ARG A 173 -23.28 -2.55 -2.94
N ALA A 174 -23.06 -3.85 -2.70
CA ALA A 174 -23.74 -4.58 -1.62
C ALA A 174 -23.07 -4.39 -0.25
N VAL A 175 -21.73 -4.20 -0.21
CA VAL A 175 -20.98 -4.23 1.06
C VAL A 175 -20.32 -2.90 1.44
N SER A 176 -20.15 -1.96 0.51
CA SER A 176 -19.46 -0.69 0.73
C SER A 176 -20.42 0.46 1.02
N SER A 177 -19.95 1.40 1.85
CA SER A 177 -20.63 2.70 2.07
C SER A 177 -20.49 3.67 0.89
N ASN A 178 -19.48 3.47 0.03
CA ASN A 178 -19.25 4.27 -1.18
C ASN A 178 -18.78 3.36 -2.33
N PRO A 179 -19.69 2.84 -3.17
CA PRO A 179 -19.35 1.98 -4.29
C PRO A 179 -18.43 2.62 -5.34
N GLU A 180 -18.49 3.94 -5.51
CA GLU A 180 -17.68 4.68 -6.47
C GLU A 180 -16.18 4.60 -6.16
N ALA A 181 -15.79 4.46 -4.87
CA ALA A 181 -14.42 4.22 -4.48
C ALA A 181 -13.85 2.91 -5.05
N TYR A 182 -14.70 1.92 -5.32
CA TYR A 182 -14.30 0.63 -5.88
C TYR A 182 -14.30 0.62 -7.42
N VAL A 183 -15.05 1.54 -8.04
CA VAL A 183 -14.86 1.84 -9.48
C VAL A 183 -13.48 2.49 -9.68
N TYR A 184 -13.14 3.48 -8.87
CA TYR A 184 -11.79 4.07 -8.85
C TYR A 184 -10.70 3.01 -8.61
N LEU A 185 -10.93 2.08 -7.66
CA LEU A 185 -10.01 0.98 -7.41
C LEU A 185 -9.75 0.16 -8.68
N ALA A 186 -10.80 -0.26 -9.38
CA ALA A 186 -10.66 -1.05 -10.61
C ALA A 186 -9.90 -0.28 -11.72
N GLU A 187 -10.21 1.01 -11.88
CA GLU A 187 -9.54 1.87 -12.86
C GLU A 187 -8.07 2.11 -12.49
N SER A 188 -7.79 2.40 -11.21
CA SER A 188 -6.42 2.62 -10.74
C SER A 188 -5.55 1.37 -10.86
N ILE A 189 -6.11 0.18 -10.63
CA ILE A 189 -5.42 -1.10 -10.87
C ILE A 189 -5.12 -1.29 -12.37
N ARG A 190 -6.09 -0.99 -13.24
CA ARG A 190 -5.91 -1.14 -14.69
C ARG A 190 -4.85 -0.20 -15.26
N ALA A 191 -4.74 1.00 -14.71
CA ALA A 191 -3.74 2.00 -15.11
C ALA A 191 -2.38 1.79 -14.43
N TRP A 192 -2.26 0.82 -13.52
CA TRP A 192 -1.05 0.59 -12.74
C TRP A 192 0.00 -0.19 -13.56
N PRO A 193 1.29 0.11 -13.43
CA PRO A 193 2.35 -0.59 -14.14
C PRO A 193 2.49 -2.05 -13.72
N ASP A 194 3.11 -2.82 -14.59
CA ASP A 194 3.55 -4.18 -14.28
C ASP A 194 4.74 -4.21 -13.29
N GLN A 195 5.17 -5.41 -12.94
CA GLN A 195 6.22 -5.65 -11.97
C GLN A 195 7.56 -4.99 -12.38
N ALA A 196 7.94 -5.11 -13.65
CA ALA A 196 9.22 -4.60 -14.15
C ALA A 196 9.23 -3.06 -14.19
N ALA A 197 8.14 -2.45 -14.63
CA ALA A 197 8.00 -1.01 -14.67
C ALA A 197 7.97 -0.40 -13.26
N LEU A 198 7.35 -1.06 -12.28
CA LEU A 198 7.41 -0.62 -10.88
C LEU A 198 8.81 -0.78 -10.30
N ALA A 199 9.50 -1.89 -10.57
CA ALA A 199 10.90 -2.07 -10.15
C ALA A 199 11.81 -0.97 -10.70
N HIS A 200 11.60 -0.56 -11.95
CA HIS A 200 12.33 0.56 -12.54
C HIS A 200 12.08 1.89 -11.80
N ARG A 201 10.82 2.21 -11.45
CA ARG A 201 10.49 3.42 -10.65
C ARG A 201 11.14 3.39 -9.27
N ILE A 202 11.16 2.22 -8.61
CA ILE A 202 11.84 2.05 -7.32
C ILE A 202 13.34 2.34 -7.46
N ALA A 203 13.98 1.81 -8.51
CA ALA A 203 15.39 2.08 -8.79
C ALA A 203 15.66 3.57 -9.10
N GLN A 204 14.80 4.22 -9.90
CA GLN A 204 14.87 5.66 -10.19
C GLN A 204 14.76 6.54 -8.92
N ALA A 205 14.08 6.06 -7.90
CA ALA A 205 13.95 6.74 -6.62
C ALA A 205 15.20 6.58 -5.71
N GLY A 206 16.25 5.89 -6.18
CA GLY A 206 17.52 5.74 -5.46
C GLY A 206 17.62 4.45 -4.64
N TRP A 207 16.66 3.54 -4.76
CA TRP A 207 16.74 2.22 -4.13
C TRP A 207 17.58 1.26 -4.96
N SER A 208 18.32 0.37 -4.30
CA SER A 208 19.18 -0.65 -4.91
C SER A 208 18.68 -2.07 -4.67
N ALA A 209 19.26 -3.04 -5.35
CA ALA A 209 18.96 -4.47 -5.22
C ALA A 209 17.44 -4.77 -5.34
N VAL A 210 16.77 -4.07 -6.26
CA VAL A 210 15.32 -4.22 -6.47
C VAL A 210 15.02 -5.61 -7.01
N ARG A 211 14.14 -6.32 -6.35
CA ARG A 211 13.65 -7.64 -6.75
C ARG A 211 12.16 -7.74 -6.42
N TRP A 212 11.44 -8.62 -7.11
CA TRP A 212 10.02 -8.84 -6.81
C TRP A 212 9.65 -10.31 -6.78
N ARG A 213 8.53 -10.58 -6.14
CA ARG A 213 7.86 -11.87 -6.07
C ARG A 213 6.38 -11.70 -6.30
N ASN A 214 5.81 -12.48 -7.21
CA ASN A 214 4.38 -12.51 -7.45
C ASN A 214 3.63 -13.25 -6.33
N LEU A 215 2.49 -12.73 -5.95
CA LEU A 215 1.52 -13.34 -5.06
C LEU A 215 0.21 -13.56 -5.82
N THR A 216 -0.53 -14.60 -5.45
CA THR A 216 -1.86 -14.88 -6.01
C THR A 216 -1.86 -14.81 -7.55
N GLY A 217 -0.97 -15.56 -8.20
CA GLY A 217 -0.87 -15.59 -9.66
C GLY A 217 -0.43 -14.30 -10.35
N GLY A 218 0.16 -13.35 -9.59
CA GLY A 218 0.61 -12.05 -10.10
C GLY A 218 -0.41 -10.93 -9.95
N ILE A 219 -1.59 -11.17 -9.38
CA ILE A 219 -2.55 -10.11 -9.02
C ILE A 219 -1.92 -9.08 -8.10
N VAL A 220 -1.06 -9.54 -7.20
CA VAL A 220 -0.25 -8.73 -6.30
C VAL A 220 1.21 -9.09 -6.47
N ALA A 221 2.08 -8.11 -6.37
CA ALA A 221 3.53 -8.30 -6.31
C ALA A 221 4.12 -7.61 -5.08
N LEU A 222 5.08 -8.28 -4.46
CA LEU A 222 5.97 -7.68 -3.45
C LEU A 222 7.25 -7.27 -4.13
N HIS A 223 7.57 -5.98 -4.10
CA HIS A 223 8.89 -5.47 -4.48
C HIS A 223 9.69 -5.21 -3.22
N ALA A 224 10.88 -5.76 -3.15
CA ALA A 224 11.83 -5.55 -2.07
C ALA A 224 13.07 -4.84 -2.60
N ALA A 225 13.58 -3.87 -1.83
CA ALA A 225 14.76 -3.11 -2.19
C ALA A 225 15.54 -2.70 -0.93
N ARG A 226 16.74 -2.18 -1.12
CA ARG A 226 17.58 -1.64 -0.03
C ARG A 226 18.03 -0.23 -0.36
N LYS A 227 18.08 0.61 0.68
CA LYS A 227 18.76 1.90 0.57
C LYS A 227 20.26 1.66 0.46
N PRO A 228 20.98 2.29 -0.49
CA PRO A 228 22.43 2.23 -0.54
C PRO A 228 23.07 2.65 0.79
N LEU A 229 24.29 2.15 1.07
CA LEU A 229 25.03 2.52 2.28
C LEU A 229 25.60 3.94 2.22
N ARG A 230 25.63 4.52 1.02
CA ARG A 230 26.12 5.89 0.75
C ARG A 230 25.20 6.57 -0.25
#